data_3c477234dce2630661e518ab910ec824
#
_entry.id   3c477234dce2630661e518ab910ec824
#
_cell.length_a   1.000
_cell.length_b   1.000
_cell.length_c   1.000
_cell.angle_alpha   90.00
_cell.angle_beta   90.00
_cell.angle_gamma   90.00
#
_symmetry.space_group_name_H-M   'P 1'
#
loop_
_entity.id
_entity.type
_entity.pdbx_description
1 polymer ?
#
loop_
_entity_poly.entity_id
_entity_poly.type
_entity_poly.pdbx_seq_one_letter_code
_entity_poly.pdbx_strand_id
1 'polypeptide(L)'
;NKSRLFGGAYGIHDTELLEYRDRSIKKFTSLNSAKMSVAEHIKRRFVETYPTWMFEPFDFQNTDLLTEACFTQGTTESFAQFYIRYKDKRLRIARGEYFYHQMMKGLRYEDNFAWLDDEPISKGDVVLLSLPFADTGGVFFNTTEILDQCDKLGVPVMLDLAYLNLTVGKALNYQIDFARPCIEYVVSSLSKVFPVENMRIGIRLQKVKAEDQLYV
;
A
#
# COMPACT_ATOMS: atom_id res chain seq x y z
N ASN A 1 26.35 0.18 16.02
CA ASN A 1 25.48 0.11 14.82
C ASN A 1 25.53 -1.32 14.28
N LYS A 2 24.62 -2.17 14.72
CA LYS A 2 24.45 -3.47 14.09
C LYS A 2 23.84 -3.20 12.72
N SER A 3 24.56 -3.53 11.65
CA SER A 3 24.05 -3.51 10.30
C SER A 3 22.75 -4.31 10.24
N ARG A 4 21.69 -3.66 9.82
CA ARG A 4 20.38 -4.29 9.70
C ARG A 4 20.43 -5.18 8.46
N LEU A 5 20.42 -6.49 8.69
CA LEU A 5 20.55 -7.52 7.65
C LEU A 5 19.34 -7.59 6.70
N PHE A 6 18.23 -6.91 7.03
CA PHE A 6 17.03 -6.89 6.23
C PHE A 6 16.54 -5.45 6.19
N GLY A 7 16.73 -4.80 5.08
CA GLY A 7 16.41 -3.39 4.83
C GLY A 7 14.93 -3.04 4.96
N GLY A 8 14.37 -3.18 6.16
CA GLY A 8 13.03 -2.71 6.48
C GLY A 8 13.12 -1.37 7.20
N ALA A 9 12.43 -0.34 6.73
CA ALA A 9 12.22 0.83 7.53
C ALA A 9 11.35 0.47 8.73
N TYR A 10 11.79 0.86 9.93
CA TYR A 10 10.97 0.79 11.13
C TYR A 10 10.01 1.99 11.15
N GLY A 11 8.91 1.86 11.87
CA GLY A 11 8.02 2.99 12.15
C GLY A 11 8.77 4.13 12.84
N ILE A 12 8.23 5.33 12.74
CA ILE A 12 8.76 6.51 13.44
C ILE A 12 8.70 6.24 14.95
N HIS A 13 9.83 6.44 15.59
CA HIS A 13 9.92 6.33 17.05
C HIS A 13 9.68 7.69 17.68
N ASP A 14 8.42 7.97 18.00
CA ASP A 14 7.96 9.19 18.66
C ASP A 14 7.49 8.83 20.08
N THR A 15 8.09 9.47 21.09
CA THR A 15 7.84 9.15 22.49
C THR A 15 6.40 9.49 22.90
N GLU A 16 5.85 10.62 22.46
CA GLU A 16 4.49 11.04 22.79
C GLU A 16 3.46 10.09 22.16
N LEU A 17 3.67 9.70 20.91
CA LEU A 17 2.82 8.72 20.23
C LEU A 17 2.91 7.34 20.88
N LEU A 18 4.09 6.92 21.33
CA LEU A 18 4.28 5.66 22.07
C LEU A 18 3.49 5.68 23.38
N GLU A 19 3.60 6.76 24.16
CA GLU A 19 2.85 6.91 25.41
C GLU A 19 1.35 6.98 25.19
N TYR A 20 0.90 7.69 24.15
CA TYR A 20 -0.51 7.74 23.77
C TYR A 20 -1.04 6.35 23.39
N ARG A 21 -0.29 5.63 22.56
CA ARG A 21 -0.61 4.24 22.16
C ARG A 21 -0.77 3.36 23.41
N ASP A 22 0.21 3.38 24.30
CA ASP A 22 0.24 2.48 25.47
C ASP A 22 -0.90 2.81 26.45
N ARG A 23 -1.23 4.08 26.63
CA ARG A 23 -2.41 4.50 27.41
C ARG A 23 -3.72 4.04 26.75
N SER A 24 -3.80 4.13 25.43
CA SER A 24 -4.99 3.73 24.68
C SER A 24 -5.20 2.23 24.73
N ILE A 25 -4.13 1.42 24.60
CA ILE A 25 -4.20 -0.03 24.73
C ILE A 25 -4.66 -0.44 26.13
N LYS A 26 -4.09 0.16 27.18
CA LYS A 26 -4.51 -0.13 28.56
C LYS A 26 -5.98 0.20 28.79
N LYS A 27 -6.45 1.32 28.27
CA LYS A 27 -7.87 1.69 28.34
C LYS A 27 -8.75 0.70 27.59
N PHE A 28 -8.32 0.27 26.40
CA PHE A 28 -9.08 -0.65 25.58
C PHE A 28 -9.14 -2.05 26.21
N THR A 29 -8.05 -2.56 26.74
CA THR A 29 -8.02 -3.86 27.43
C THR A 29 -8.83 -3.87 28.73
N SER A 30 -8.95 -2.72 29.41
CA SER A 30 -9.78 -2.59 30.62
C SER A 30 -11.30 -2.56 30.31
N LEU A 31 -11.68 -2.25 29.05
CA LEU A 31 -13.07 -2.26 28.62
C LEU A 31 -13.64 -3.67 28.37
N ASN A 32 -12.95 -4.70 28.81
CA ASN A 32 -13.30 -6.11 28.71
C ASN A 32 -14.00 -6.51 27.43
N SER A 33 -13.30 -7.25 26.60
CA SER A 33 -13.87 -7.88 25.42
C SER A 33 -14.75 -6.90 24.64
N ALA A 34 -14.10 -5.99 23.94
CA ALA A 34 -14.81 -5.18 22.98
C ALA A 34 -15.72 -6.10 22.19
N LYS A 35 -17.01 -5.96 22.41
CA LYS A 35 -18.01 -6.68 21.63
C LYS A 35 -17.57 -6.52 20.17
N MET A 36 -17.71 -7.56 19.38
CA MET A 36 -17.34 -7.55 17.95
C MET A 36 -17.83 -6.27 17.23
N SER A 37 -19.00 -5.76 17.64
CA SER A 37 -19.55 -4.47 17.22
C SER A 37 -18.65 -3.25 17.48
N VAL A 38 -17.84 -3.24 18.51
CA VAL A 38 -16.92 -2.13 18.82
C VAL A 38 -15.69 -2.19 17.92
N ALA A 39 -15.14 -3.39 17.71
CA ALA A 39 -14.01 -3.58 16.78
C ALA A 39 -14.40 -3.19 15.35
N GLU A 40 -15.59 -3.60 14.91
CA GLU A 40 -16.11 -3.22 13.58
C GLU A 40 -16.35 -1.72 13.46
N HIS A 41 -16.87 -1.07 14.50
CA HIS A 41 -17.04 0.38 14.51
C HIS A 41 -15.68 1.12 14.40
N ILE A 42 -14.66 0.65 15.12
CA ILE A 42 -13.31 1.24 15.06
C ILE A 42 -12.71 1.08 13.66
N LYS A 43 -12.79 -0.12 13.07
CA LYS A 43 -12.31 -0.37 11.71
C LYS A 43 -13.03 0.54 10.69
N ARG A 44 -14.36 0.65 10.80
CA ARG A 44 -15.15 1.53 9.93
C ARG A 44 -14.70 2.97 10.04
N ARG A 45 -14.59 3.52 11.23
CA ARG A 45 -14.07 4.87 11.43
C ARG A 45 -12.67 5.07 10.86
N PHE A 46 -11.80 4.06 11.00
CA PHE A 46 -10.47 4.13 10.43
C PHE A 46 -10.53 4.25 8.89
N VAL A 47 -11.27 3.41 8.22
CA VAL A 47 -11.35 3.45 6.75
C VAL A 47 -12.05 4.71 6.21
N GLU A 48 -12.94 5.31 7.00
CA GLU A 48 -13.61 6.57 6.67
C GLU A 48 -12.71 7.81 6.85
N THR A 49 -11.80 7.80 7.82
CA THR A 49 -11.05 9.00 8.21
C THR A 49 -9.59 8.98 7.75
N TYR A 50 -8.96 7.81 7.71
CA TYR A 50 -7.54 7.72 7.40
C TYR A 50 -7.17 8.18 5.98
N PRO A 51 -7.95 7.93 4.93
CA PRO A 51 -7.63 8.41 3.58
C PRO A 51 -7.51 9.94 3.50
N THR A 52 -8.41 10.67 4.14
CA THR A 52 -8.36 12.14 4.19
C THR A 52 -7.05 12.63 4.81
N TRP A 53 -6.69 12.10 5.98
CA TRP A 53 -5.43 12.44 6.63
C TRP A 53 -4.21 12.01 5.80
N MET A 54 -4.26 10.83 5.20
CA MET A 54 -3.15 10.28 4.42
C MET A 54 -2.81 11.14 3.21
N PHE A 55 -3.83 11.67 2.51
CA PHE A 55 -3.65 12.45 1.30
C PHE A 55 -3.50 13.96 1.54
N GLU A 56 -3.89 14.48 2.72
CA GLU A 56 -3.88 15.91 3.03
C GLU A 56 -2.58 16.65 2.67
N PRO A 57 -1.37 16.08 2.90
CA PRO A 57 -0.12 16.78 2.60
C PRO A 57 0.26 16.80 1.11
N PHE A 58 -0.50 16.14 0.24
CA PHE A 58 -0.14 15.89 -1.16
C PHE A 58 -1.16 16.51 -2.12
N ASP A 59 -0.66 17.04 -3.23
CA ASP A 59 -1.49 17.56 -4.32
C ASP A 59 -1.85 16.41 -5.31
N PHE A 60 -2.58 15.40 -4.80
CA PHE A 60 -3.09 14.29 -5.60
C PHE A 60 -4.46 14.62 -6.17
N GLN A 61 -4.70 14.20 -7.40
CA GLN A 61 -5.95 14.46 -8.11
C GLN A 61 -6.92 13.30 -7.97
N ASN A 62 -8.22 13.64 -7.92
CA ASN A 62 -9.32 12.66 -7.95
C ASN A 62 -9.27 11.59 -6.85
N THR A 63 -8.80 11.95 -5.64
CA THR A 63 -8.79 11.06 -4.47
C THR A 63 -10.19 10.65 -4.04
N ASP A 64 -11.20 11.47 -4.33
CA ASP A 64 -12.63 11.23 -4.08
C ASP A 64 -13.21 10.07 -4.92
N LEU A 65 -12.56 9.69 -6.00
CA LEU A 65 -12.93 8.49 -6.78
C LEU A 65 -12.60 7.17 -6.07
N LEU A 66 -11.75 7.19 -5.04
CA LEU A 66 -11.42 6.01 -4.25
C LEU A 66 -12.52 5.74 -3.19
N THR A 67 -13.72 5.40 -3.67
CA THR A 67 -14.93 5.29 -2.84
C THR A 67 -15.02 4.00 -2.04
N GLU A 68 -14.30 2.96 -2.46
CA GLU A 68 -14.28 1.67 -1.81
C GLU A 68 -13.05 1.53 -0.92
N ALA A 69 -13.25 1.42 0.38
CA ALA A 69 -12.19 1.29 1.37
C ALA A 69 -12.41 0.09 2.26
N CYS A 70 -11.37 -0.72 2.48
CA CYS A 70 -11.42 -1.81 3.44
C CYS A 70 -10.23 -1.80 4.39
N PHE A 71 -10.50 -2.18 5.63
CA PHE A 71 -9.46 -2.43 6.63
C PHE A 71 -8.66 -3.67 6.24
N THR A 72 -7.34 -3.62 6.42
CA THR A 72 -6.45 -4.74 6.15
C THR A 72 -5.44 -4.94 7.29
N GLN A 73 -4.94 -6.16 7.41
CA GLN A 73 -3.87 -6.49 8.36
C GLN A 73 -2.49 -6.05 7.82
N GLY A 74 -2.34 -4.73 7.64
CA GLY A 74 -1.22 -4.14 6.92
C GLY A 74 -1.34 -4.36 5.42
N THR A 75 -0.43 -3.77 4.63
CA THR A 75 -0.44 -3.86 3.15
C THR A 75 -0.25 -5.30 2.65
N THR A 76 0.41 -6.16 3.44
CA THR A 76 0.73 -7.56 3.04
C THR A 76 -0.53 -8.37 2.70
N GLU A 77 -1.64 -8.15 3.40
CA GLU A 77 -2.90 -8.82 3.08
C GLU A 77 -3.44 -8.39 1.70
N SER A 78 -3.39 -7.10 1.39
CA SER A 78 -3.76 -6.58 0.08
C SER A 78 -2.85 -7.12 -1.03
N PHE A 79 -1.54 -7.26 -0.76
CA PHE A 79 -0.61 -7.88 -1.70
C PHE A 79 -0.99 -9.32 -2.00
N ALA A 80 -1.31 -10.11 -0.96
CA ALA A 80 -1.72 -11.50 -1.15
C ALA A 80 -2.99 -11.60 -2.02
N GLN A 81 -3.98 -10.75 -1.79
CA GLN A 81 -5.21 -10.72 -2.60
C GLN A 81 -4.93 -10.30 -4.05
N PHE A 82 -4.08 -9.31 -4.25
CA PHE A 82 -3.67 -8.90 -5.59
C PHE A 82 -2.97 -10.02 -6.36
N TYR A 83 -2.05 -10.73 -5.72
CA TYR A 83 -1.35 -11.87 -6.32
C TYR A 83 -2.28 -13.06 -6.60
N ILE A 84 -3.27 -13.30 -5.76
CA ILE A 84 -4.27 -14.35 -6.00
C ILE A 84 -5.15 -13.97 -7.20
N ARG A 85 -5.62 -12.72 -7.25
CA ARG A 85 -6.48 -12.21 -8.33
C ARG A 85 -5.80 -12.29 -9.69
N TYR A 86 -4.51 -12.00 -9.75
CA TYR A 86 -3.73 -11.93 -10.97
C TYR A 86 -2.72 -13.07 -11.14
N LYS A 87 -2.99 -14.23 -10.53
CA LYS A 87 -2.07 -15.38 -10.54
C LYS A 87 -1.68 -15.86 -11.94
N ASP A 88 -2.55 -15.66 -12.93
CA ASP A 88 -2.35 -16.09 -14.31
C ASP A 88 -1.77 -14.99 -15.22
N LYS A 89 -1.47 -13.81 -14.64
CA LYS A 89 -0.83 -12.70 -15.33
C LYS A 89 0.65 -12.62 -14.99
N ARG A 90 1.44 -12.03 -15.90
CA ARG A 90 2.86 -11.80 -15.66
C ARG A 90 3.07 -10.61 -14.71
N LEU A 91 3.70 -10.85 -13.57
CA LEU A 91 4.00 -9.82 -12.59
C LEU A 91 5.18 -8.96 -13.05
N ARG A 92 5.00 -7.65 -13.03
CA ARG A 92 6.01 -6.65 -13.35
C ARG A 92 6.26 -5.76 -12.14
N ILE A 93 7.52 -5.70 -11.72
CA ILE A 93 8.00 -4.80 -10.67
C ILE A 93 9.34 -4.18 -11.09
N ALA A 94 9.71 -3.04 -10.51
CA ALA A 94 11.03 -2.46 -10.69
C ALA A 94 12.08 -3.18 -9.83
N ARG A 95 13.35 -3.17 -10.27
CA ARG A 95 14.46 -3.56 -9.39
C ARG A 95 14.57 -2.56 -8.25
N GLY A 96 14.76 -3.04 -7.03
CA GLY A 96 14.73 -2.21 -5.83
C GLY A 96 13.36 -2.09 -5.14
N GLU A 97 12.32 -2.72 -5.69
CA GLU A 97 11.04 -2.82 -5.00
C GLU A 97 11.16 -3.56 -3.66
N TYR A 98 10.17 -3.38 -2.79
CA TYR A 98 10.12 -4.02 -1.49
C TYR A 98 10.38 -5.53 -1.58
N PHE A 99 11.28 -6.02 -0.74
CA PHE A 99 11.78 -7.40 -0.81
C PHE A 99 10.68 -8.47 -0.85
N TYR A 100 9.54 -8.23 -0.19
CA TYR A 100 8.38 -9.12 -0.24
C TYR A 100 7.89 -9.37 -1.69
N HIS A 101 7.88 -8.34 -2.52
CA HIS A 101 7.47 -8.46 -3.93
C HIS A 101 8.50 -9.22 -4.75
N GLN A 102 9.78 -9.02 -4.47
CA GLN A 102 10.86 -9.76 -5.14
C GLN A 102 10.82 -11.25 -4.80
N MET A 103 10.43 -11.61 -3.57
CA MET A 103 10.25 -13.01 -3.17
C MET A 103 9.13 -13.70 -3.95
N MET A 104 8.12 -12.97 -4.40
CA MET A 104 7.01 -13.54 -5.17
C MET A 104 7.48 -14.12 -6.50
N LYS A 105 8.58 -13.63 -7.06
CA LYS A 105 9.22 -14.22 -8.25
C LYS A 105 9.43 -15.73 -8.10
N GLY A 106 10.10 -16.15 -7.02
CA GLY A 106 10.41 -17.56 -6.79
C GLY A 106 9.24 -18.40 -6.26
N LEU A 107 8.25 -17.76 -5.63
CA LEU A 107 7.17 -18.50 -4.95
C LEU A 107 5.92 -18.68 -5.82
N ARG A 108 5.61 -17.75 -6.71
CA ARG A 108 4.35 -17.74 -7.45
C ARG A 108 4.45 -17.42 -8.94
N TYR A 109 5.51 -16.69 -9.33
CA TYR A 109 5.65 -16.15 -10.67
C TYR A 109 6.95 -16.58 -11.34
N GLU A 110 7.48 -17.75 -10.97
CA GLU A 110 8.77 -18.23 -11.48
C GLU A 110 8.87 -18.13 -13.01
N ASP A 111 7.81 -18.56 -13.70
CA ASP A 111 7.71 -18.52 -15.17
C ASP A 111 6.93 -17.31 -15.70
N ASN A 112 6.31 -16.51 -14.82
CA ASN A 112 5.41 -15.41 -15.17
C ASN A 112 5.83 -14.10 -14.48
N PHE A 113 7.10 -13.76 -14.65
CA PHE A 113 7.70 -12.58 -14.03
C PHE A 113 8.65 -11.89 -15.02
N ALA A 114 8.65 -10.54 -15.02
CA ALA A 114 9.73 -9.77 -15.64
C ALA A 114 9.92 -8.44 -14.93
N TRP A 115 11.15 -7.94 -14.92
CA TRP A 115 11.42 -6.61 -14.40
C TRP A 115 10.88 -5.54 -15.34
N LEU A 116 10.41 -4.43 -14.78
CA LEU A 116 9.96 -3.28 -15.58
C LEU A 116 11.05 -2.69 -16.45
N ASP A 117 12.33 -2.86 -16.04
CA ASP A 117 13.49 -2.32 -16.74
C ASP A 117 13.94 -3.20 -17.93
N ASP A 118 13.52 -4.46 -18.01
CA ASP A 118 14.04 -5.41 -18.98
C ASP A 118 13.30 -5.37 -20.31
N GLU A 119 12.00 -5.14 -20.28
CA GLU A 119 11.16 -5.21 -21.47
C GLU A 119 9.88 -4.36 -21.34
N PRO A 120 9.27 -3.93 -22.45
CA PRO A 120 8.01 -3.18 -22.43
C PRO A 120 6.86 -3.94 -21.76
N ILE A 121 5.92 -3.17 -21.21
CA ILE A 121 4.67 -3.70 -20.65
C ILE A 121 3.78 -4.25 -21.78
N SER A 122 3.09 -5.35 -21.53
CA SER A 122 2.14 -5.98 -22.44
C SER A 122 0.79 -6.26 -21.79
N LYS A 123 -0.25 -6.55 -22.62
CA LYS A 123 -1.63 -6.78 -22.12
C LYS A 123 -1.77 -7.91 -21.09
N GLY A 124 -0.85 -8.88 -21.09
CA GLY A 124 -0.85 -9.98 -20.15
C GLY A 124 -0.22 -9.68 -18.80
N ASP A 125 0.29 -8.46 -18.62
CA ASP A 125 1.00 -8.05 -17.42
C ASP A 125 0.05 -7.58 -16.31
N VAL A 126 0.59 -7.52 -15.11
CA VAL A 126 0.09 -6.80 -13.95
C VAL A 126 1.26 -6.11 -13.27
N VAL A 127 1.07 -4.85 -12.87
CA VAL A 127 2.16 -4.01 -12.38
C VAL A 127 1.96 -3.69 -10.90
N LEU A 128 3.06 -3.69 -10.14
CA LEU A 128 3.11 -3.16 -8.79
C LEU A 128 4.18 -2.08 -8.72
N LEU A 129 3.84 -0.93 -8.16
CA LEU A 129 4.72 0.21 -7.95
C LEU A 129 4.59 0.72 -6.53
N SER A 130 5.72 0.90 -5.84
CA SER A 130 5.75 1.66 -4.58
C SER A 130 5.92 3.15 -4.85
N LEU A 131 5.18 3.97 -4.12
CA LEU A 131 5.33 5.42 -4.16
C LEU A 131 5.24 5.99 -2.73
N PRO A 132 6.33 6.51 -2.16
CA PRO A 132 7.67 6.58 -2.76
C PRO A 132 8.28 5.21 -3.03
N PHE A 133 9.18 5.18 -4.01
CA PHE A 133 9.86 3.95 -4.43
C PHE A 133 10.72 3.37 -3.29
N ALA A 134 10.61 2.07 -3.08
CA ALA A 134 11.14 1.41 -1.89
C ALA A 134 12.65 1.56 -1.70
N ASP A 135 13.43 1.57 -2.79
CA ASP A 135 14.90 1.66 -2.74
C ASP A 135 15.39 3.09 -2.45
N THR A 136 14.79 4.09 -3.10
CA THR A 136 15.30 5.46 -3.11
C THR A 136 14.55 6.42 -2.22
N GLY A 137 13.31 6.07 -1.83
CA GLY A 137 12.40 6.98 -1.11
C GLY A 137 11.84 8.13 -1.97
N GLY A 138 12.12 8.12 -3.27
CA GLY A 138 11.65 9.10 -4.25
C GLY A 138 10.60 8.52 -5.19
N VAL A 139 10.57 9.02 -6.42
CA VAL A 139 9.72 8.50 -7.50
C VAL A 139 10.57 7.62 -8.41
N PHE A 140 10.06 6.45 -8.76
CA PHE A 140 10.71 5.63 -9.78
C PHE A 140 10.74 6.39 -11.11
N PHE A 141 11.87 6.43 -11.77
CA PHE A 141 12.16 7.38 -12.86
C PHE A 141 11.18 7.35 -14.04
N ASN A 142 10.61 6.19 -14.35
CA ASN A 142 9.66 6.02 -15.47
C ASN A 142 8.20 5.83 -14.98
N THR A 143 7.85 6.29 -13.79
CA THR A 143 6.50 6.04 -13.23
C THR A 143 5.38 6.55 -14.15
N THR A 144 5.51 7.73 -14.73
CA THR A 144 4.50 8.31 -15.62
C THR A 144 4.34 7.49 -16.88
N GLU A 145 5.42 7.14 -17.54
CA GLU A 145 5.44 6.34 -18.77
C GLU A 145 4.87 4.94 -18.54
N ILE A 146 5.17 4.35 -17.38
CA ILE A 146 4.62 3.04 -16.97
C ILE A 146 3.11 3.14 -16.81
N LEU A 147 2.61 4.14 -16.09
CA LEU A 147 1.18 4.33 -15.91
C LEU A 147 0.46 4.62 -17.23
N ASP A 148 1.06 5.43 -18.12
CA ASP A 148 0.51 5.70 -19.45
C ASP A 148 0.42 4.44 -20.32
N GLN A 149 1.43 3.58 -20.27
CA GLN A 149 1.40 2.29 -20.94
C GLN A 149 0.34 1.37 -20.35
N CYS A 150 0.22 1.33 -19.02
CA CYS A 150 -0.80 0.53 -18.33
C CYS A 150 -2.21 0.98 -18.70
N ASP A 151 -2.48 2.28 -18.72
CA ASP A 151 -3.78 2.84 -19.16
C ASP A 151 -4.11 2.43 -20.59
N LYS A 152 -3.16 2.63 -21.52
CA LYS A 152 -3.32 2.28 -22.94
C LYS A 152 -3.59 0.80 -23.18
N LEU A 153 -2.97 -0.07 -22.38
CA LEU A 153 -3.03 -1.52 -22.57
C LEU A 153 -4.09 -2.21 -21.70
N GLY A 154 -4.71 -1.48 -20.77
CA GLY A 154 -5.63 -2.05 -19.78
C GLY A 154 -4.91 -2.98 -18.79
N VAL A 155 -3.69 -2.63 -18.39
CA VAL A 155 -2.88 -3.39 -17.45
C VAL A 155 -3.15 -2.89 -16.04
N PRO A 156 -3.63 -3.75 -15.12
CA PRO A 156 -3.94 -3.33 -13.76
C PRO A 156 -2.66 -3.00 -12.96
N VAL A 157 -2.75 -1.93 -12.17
CA VAL A 157 -1.67 -1.44 -11.32
C VAL A 157 -2.11 -1.44 -9.86
N MET A 158 -1.25 -1.95 -8.98
CA MET A 158 -1.32 -1.68 -7.55
C MET A 158 -0.27 -0.64 -7.18
N LEU A 159 -0.71 0.42 -6.48
CA LEU A 159 0.17 1.41 -5.87
C LEU A 159 0.35 1.09 -4.39
N ASP A 160 1.59 0.83 -3.98
CA ASP A 160 1.95 0.70 -2.56
C ASP A 160 2.40 2.05 -1.99
N LEU A 161 1.54 2.66 -1.20
CA LEU A 161 1.76 3.95 -0.54
C LEU A 161 2.18 3.80 0.93
N ALA A 162 2.73 2.64 1.34
CA ALA A 162 3.09 2.39 2.74
C ALA A 162 4.09 3.42 3.31
N TYR A 163 4.92 4.01 2.47
CA TYR A 163 5.91 5.02 2.87
C TYR A 163 5.48 6.46 2.58
N LEU A 164 4.29 6.68 2.02
CA LEU A 164 3.86 8.00 1.53
C LEU A 164 4.04 9.10 2.59
N ASN A 165 3.47 8.93 3.76
CA ASN A 165 3.48 9.97 4.80
C ASN A 165 4.83 10.10 5.55
N LEU A 166 5.85 9.32 5.18
CA LEU A 166 7.23 9.55 5.63
C LEU A 166 7.94 10.63 4.80
N THR A 167 7.42 10.98 3.63
CA THR A 167 8.07 11.93 2.73
C THR A 167 7.69 13.37 2.99
N VAL A 168 6.62 13.64 3.65
CA VAL A 168 6.03 14.95 3.98
C VAL A 168 6.30 16.07 2.96
N GLY A 169 5.38 16.26 2.07
CA GLY A 169 5.36 17.45 1.22
C GLY A 169 6.36 17.40 0.05
N LYS A 170 7.34 18.28 0.04
CA LYS A 170 8.21 18.54 -1.10
C LYS A 170 9.15 17.40 -1.52
N ALA A 171 9.36 16.40 -0.68
CA ALA A 171 10.25 15.30 -0.99
C ALA A 171 9.69 14.38 -2.09
N LEU A 172 8.37 14.27 -2.21
CA LEU A 172 7.69 13.55 -3.28
C LEU A 172 7.13 14.54 -4.31
N ASN A 173 7.96 15.01 -5.21
CA ASN A 173 7.55 15.90 -6.30
C ASN A 173 6.87 15.09 -7.42
N TYR A 174 5.73 14.48 -7.13
CA TYR A 174 4.95 13.70 -8.07
C TYR A 174 3.45 13.82 -7.74
N GLN A 175 2.65 14.13 -8.75
CA GLN A 175 1.21 14.16 -8.65
C GLN A 175 0.63 12.86 -9.20
N ILE A 176 -0.18 12.18 -8.38
CA ILE A 176 -0.96 11.04 -8.82
C ILE A 176 -2.34 11.54 -9.21
N ASP A 177 -2.82 11.09 -10.37
CA ASP A 177 -4.22 11.19 -10.76
C ASP A 177 -4.90 9.82 -10.57
N PHE A 178 -5.76 9.72 -9.58
CA PHE A 178 -6.49 8.48 -9.31
C PHE A 178 -7.63 8.20 -10.29
N ALA A 179 -7.94 9.12 -11.22
CA ALA A 179 -8.86 8.85 -12.32
C ALA A 179 -8.27 7.86 -13.35
N ARG A 180 -6.96 7.64 -13.36
CA ARG A 180 -6.31 6.68 -14.27
C ARG A 180 -6.97 5.30 -14.20
N PRO A 181 -7.47 4.76 -15.34
CA PRO A 181 -8.16 3.46 -15.36
C PRO A 181 -7.30 2.30 -14.86
N CYS A 182 -5.99 2.35 -15.10
CA CYS A 182 -5.07 1.28 -14.70
C CYS A 182 -4.92 1.14 -13.19
N ILE A 183 -5.05 2.23 -12.41
CA ILE A 183 -4.92 2.17 -10.94
C ILE A 183 -6.12 1.44 -10.36
N GLU A 184 -5.91 0.20 -9.95
CA GLU A 184 -6.94 -0.66 -9.40
C GLU A 184 -6.89 -0.73 -7.88
N TYR A 185 -5.70 -0.93 -7.30
CA TYR A 185 -5.50 -0.98 -5.85
C TYR A 185 -4.56 0.13 -5.40
N VAL A 186 -4.95 0.81 -4.35
CA VAL A 186 -4.11 1.75 -3.61
C VAL A 186 -4.04 1.24 -2.17
N VAL A 187 -2.84 0.95 -1.69
CA VAL A 187 -2.67 0.33 -0.37
C VAL A 187 -1.75 1.16 0.51
N SER A 188 -2.07 1.22 1.80
CA SER A 188 -1.24 1.91 2.79
C SER A 188 -1.31 1.22 4.15
N SER A 189 -0.44 1.62 5.07
CA SER A 189 -0.34 1.03 6.40
C SER A 189 0.14 2.05 7.43
N LEU A 190 -0.37 1.98 8.64
CA LEU A 190 0.11 2.79 9.77
C LEU A 190 1.50 2.35 10.26
N SER A 191 1.97 1.15 9.89
CA SER A 191 3.17 0.51 10.45
C SER A 191 4.47 1.29 10.23
N LYS A 192 4.49 2.28 9.33
CA LYS A 192 5.69 3.07 9.01
C LYS A 192 5.64 4.47 9.59
N VAL A 193 4.46 5.04 9.73
CA VAL A 193 4.25 6.42 10.16
C VAL A 193 4.00 6.50 11.67
N PHE A 194 3.39 5.46 12.24
CA PHE A 194 3.07 5.39 13.66
C PHE A 194 3.78 4.21 14.32
N PRO A 195 4.06 4.27 15.64
CA PRO A 195 4.71 3.18 16.36
C PRO A 195 3.74 2.02 16.64
N VAL A 196 3.12 1.50 15.60
CA VAL A 196 2.10 0.42 15.63
C VAL A 196 2.43 -0.72 14.66
N GLU A 197 3.69 -0.88 14.31
CA GLU A 197 4.16 -1.86 13.32
C GLU A 197 3.75 -3.30 13.63
N ASN A 198 3.60 -3.63 14.92
CA ASN A 198 3.19 -4.96 15.35
C ASN A 198 1.66 -5.16 15.38
N MET A 199 0.87 -4.09 15.21
CA MET A 199 -0.60 -4.16 15.27
C MET A 199 -1.24 -4.52 13.94
N ARG A 200 -0.48 -4.49 12.86
CA ARG A 200 -0.92 -4.87 11.52
C ARG A 200 -2.18 -4.13 11.07
N ILE A 201 -2.08 -2.79 11.02
CA ILE A 201 -3.17 -1.90 10.62
C ILE A 201 -2.85 -1.34 9.24
N GLY A 202 -3.72 -1.61 8.29
CA GLY A 202 -3.60 -1.12 6.91
C GLY A 202 -4.96 -0.82 6.28
N ILE A 203 -4.90 -0.28 5.07
CA ILE A 203 -6.05 0.06 4.26
C ILE A 203 -5.78 -0.30 2.80
N ARG A 204 -6.82 -0.74 2.12
CA ARG A 204 -6.89 -0.79 0.67
C ARG A 204 -8.01 0.11 0.18
N LEU A 205 -7.70 0.94 -0.80
CA LEU A 205 -8.62 1.85 -1.46
C LEU A 205 -8.78 1.46 -2.92
N GLN A 206 -9.97 1.61 -3.46
CA GLN A 206 -10.33 1.27 -4.83
C GLN A 206 -11.45 2.18 -5.36
N LYS A 207 -11.59 2.26 -6.68
CA LYS A 207 -12.72 2.91 -7.34
C LYS A 207 -13.95 2.02 -7.42
N VAL A 208 -13.75 0.71 -7.50
CA VAL A 208 -14.81 -0.29 -7.64
C VAL A 208 -14.54 -1.40 -6.63
N LYS A 209 -15.58 -1.85 -5.95
CA LYS A 209 -15.50 -2.94 -4.99
C LYS A 209 -14.97 -4.21 -5.66
N ALA A 210 -13.90 -4.77 -5.11
CA ALA A 210 -13.41 -6.06 -5.56
C ALA A 210 -14.25 -7.20 -4.95
N GLU A 211 -14.50 -8.21 -5.74
CA GLU A 211 -15.08 -9.48 -5.26
C GLU A 211 -13.94 -10.35 -4.72
N ASP A 212 -13.53 -10.08 -3.50
CA ASP A 212 -12.49 -10.84 -2.80
C ASP A 212 -12.78 -10.94 -1.29
N GLN A 213 -11.95 -11.70 -0.59
CA GLN A 213 -12.18 -12.02 0.83
C GLN A 213 -12.06 -10.82 1.79
N LEU A 214 -11.58 -9.66 1.34
CA LEU A 214 -11.45 -8.49 2.22
C LEU A 214 -12.78 -7.79 2.51
N TYR A 215 -13.82 -8.10 1.75
CA TYR A 215 -15.15 -7.52 1.90
C TYR A 215 -16.19 -8.51 2.48
N VAL A 216 -15.72 -9.64 2.99
CA VAL A 216 -16.58 -10.64 3.62
C VAL A 216 -16.74 -10.38 5.12
#